data_4099db62871f1b6ad178961618e0f6ce
#
_entry.id   4099db62871f1b6ad178961618e0f6ce
#
_cell.length_a   1.000
_cell.length_b   1.000
_cell.length_c   1.000
_cell.angle_alpha   90.00
_cell.angle_beta   90.00
_cell.angle_gamma   90.00
#
_symmetry.space_group_name_H-M   'P 1'
#
loop_
_entity.id
_entity.type
_entity.pdbx_description
1 polymer ?
#
loop_
_entity_poly.entity_id
_entity_poly.type
_entity_poly.pdbx_seq_one_letter_code
_entity_poly.pdbx_strand_id
1 'polypeptide(L)'
;MEQAYVSREVLSAADKEELKRVAVDLAEAARAAILPLFRSTNLALENKADQGFDPVTHADKAAERAMRAILEAQRPEDGILGEEYGETFGSSGLTWVLDPIDGTRSFMSGTPTWGVLIALRDAAGPFFGVIDQPYIGCLLYTSPSPRDVEES
;
A
#
# COMPACT_ATOMS: atom_id res chain seq x y z
N MET A 1 -8.75 -15.28 28.18
CA MET A 1 -9.66 -15.17 27.02
C MET A 1 -8.81 -15.08 25.75
N GLU A 2 -8.90 -16.11 24.94
CA GLU A 2 -8.29 -16.03 23.62
C GLU A 2 -9.02 -14.98 22.79
N GLN A 3 -8.31 -13.93 22.39
CA GLN A 3 -8.81 -13.04 21.34
C GLN A 3 -8.86 -13.84 20.06
N ALA A 4 -10.06 -14.02 19.51
CA ALA A 4 -10.23 -14.63 18.20
C ALA A 4 -9.69 -13.66 17.15
N TYR A 5 -8.47 -13.92 16.69
CA TYR A 5 -7.91 -13.16 15.57
C TYR A 5 -8.66 -13.51 14.29
N VAL A 6 -8.97 -12.47 13.52
CA VAL A 6 -9.57 -12.66 12.20
C VAL A 6 -8.53 -13.33 11.30
N SER A 7 -8.92 -14.42 10.66
CA SER A 7 -8.13 -15.06 9.63
C SER A 7 -8.90 -15.08 8.31
N ARG A 8 -8.19 -15.30 7.20
CA ARG A 8 -8.81 -15.39 5.87
C ARG A 8 -9.96 -16.39 5.80
N GLU A 9 -9.92 -17.42 6.63
CA GLU A 9 -10.89 -18.51 6.64
C GLU A 9 -12.24 -18.11 7.23
N VAL A 10 -12.27 -17.09 8.10
CA VAL A 10 -13.50 -16.61 8.74
C VAL A 10 -14.08 -15.36 8.07
N LEU A 11 -13.44 -14.87 7.01
CA LEU A 11 -13.93 -13.71 6.28
C LEU A 11 -15.14 -14.07 5.42
N SER A 12 -16.22 -13.33 5.63
CA SER A 12 -17.42 -13.43 4.78
C SER A 12 -17.16 -12.81 3.39
N ALA A 13 -18.05 -13.08 2.46
CA ALA A 13 -18.00 -12.43 1.15
C ALA A 13 -18.11 -10.89 1.26
N ALA A 14 -18.94 -10.41 2.21
CA ALA A 14 -19.07 -8.98 2.47
C ALA A 14 -17.77 -8.39 3.03
N ASP A 15 -17.09 -9.09 3.94
CA ASP A 15 -15.78 -8.68 4.48
C ASP A 15 -14.73 -8.57 3.38
N LYS A 16 -14.69 -9.54 2.48
CA LYS A 16 -13.76 -9.56 1.35
C LYS A 16 -13.99 -8.38 0.40
N GLU A 17 -15.25 -8.05 0.13
CA GLU A 17 -15.58 -6.89 -0.70
C GLU A 17 -15.20 -5.57 -0.01
N GLU A 18 -15.39 -5.46 1.30
CA GLU A 18 -14.96 -4.30 2.07
C GLU A 18 -13.43 -4.14 2.01
N LEU A 19 -12.68 -5.21 2.21
CA LEU A 19 -11.22 -5.18 2.15
C LEU A 19 -10.71 -4.77 0.77
N LYS A 20 -11.35 -5.24 -0.30
CA LYS A 20 -11.03 -4.81 -1.67
C LYS A 20 -11.28 -3.32 -1.86
N ARG A 21 -12.40 -2.81 -1.37
CA ARG A 21 -12.73 -1.39 -1.45
C ARG A 21 -11.72 -0.55 -0.70
N VAL A 22 -11.34 -0.96 0.51
CA VAL A 22 -10.30 -0.29 1.28
C VAL A 22 -8.98 -0.27 0.50
N ALA A 23 -8.58 -1.40 -0.07
CA ALA A 23 -7.35 -1.50 -0.87
C ALA A 23 -7.35 -0.54 -2.07
N VAL A 24 -8.47 -0.41 -2.76
CA VAL A 24 -8.62 0.55 -3.86
C VAL A 24 -8.51 1.98 -3.36
N ASP A 25 -9.14 2.31 -2.23
CA ASP A 25 -9.04 3.63 -1.62
C ASP A 25 -7.59 3.96 -1.23
N LEU A 26 -6.84 2.98 -0.72
CA LEU A 26 -5.42 3.13 -0.42
C LEU A 26 -4.61 3.43 -1.68
N ALA A 27 -4.85 2.68 -2.74
CA ALA A 27 -4.16 2.88 -4.02
C ALA A 27 -4.45 4.27 -4.61
N GLU A 28 -5.69 4.71 -4.55
CA GLU A 28 -6.08 6.05 -5.02
C GLU A 28 -5.44 7.16 -4.21
N ALA A 29 -5.37 7.01 -2.88
CA ALA A 29 -4.72 7.97 -2.01
C ALA A 29 -3.21 8.06 -2.27
N ALA A 30 -2.55 6.91 -2.45
CA ALA A 30 -1.14 6.86 -2.80
C ALA A 30 -0.89 7.53 -4.16
N ARG A 31 -1.71 7.22 -5.15
CA ARG A 31 -1.65 7.82 -6.49
C ARG A 31 -1.72 9.34 -6.43
N ALA A 32 -2.69 9.86 -5.70
CA ALA A 32 -2.88 11.31 -5.55
C ALA A 32 -1.67 11.99 -4.87
N ALA A 33 -1.00 11.29 -3.95
CA ALA A 33 0.18 11.82 -3.26
C ALA A 33 1.44 11.75 -4.12
N ILE A 34 1.59 10.72 -4.96
CA ILE A 34 2.83 10.45 -5.70
C ILE A 34 2.89 11.15 -7.06
N LEU A 35 1.81 11.11 -7.84
CA LEU A 35 1.82 11.62 -9.23
C LEU A 35 2.30 13.06 -9.37
N PRO A 36 1.95 14.01 -8.48
CA PRO A 36 2.45 15.38 -8.59
C PRO A 36 3.97 15.49 -8.48
N LEU A 37 4.62 14.49 -7.88
CA LEU A 37 6.07 14.46 -7.67
C LEU A 37 6.82 13.66 -8.73
N PHE A 38 6.11 12.82 -9.48
CA PHE A 38 6.71 12.05 -10.56
C PHE A 38 7.03 12.95 -11.75
N ARG A 39 8.25 12.84 -12.25
CA ARG A 39 8.76 13.69 -13.35
C ARG A 39 8.67 15.19 -13.07
N SER A 40 8.56 15.58 -11.81
CA SER A 40 8.57 17.00 -11.49
C SER A 40 9.98 17.55 -11.66
N THR A 41 10.17 18.36 -12.69
CA THR A 41 11.41 19.10 -12.99
C THR A 41 11.32 20.53 -12.48
N ASN A 42 10.57 20.75 -11.42
CA ASN A 42 10.38 22.07 -10.86
C ASN A 42 11.70 22.58 -10.25
N LEU A 43 12.14 23.78 -10.66
CA LEU A 43 13.32 24.43 -10.09
C LEU A 43 13.31 24.50 -8.56
N ALA A 44 12.14 24.55 -7.94
CA ALA A 44 12.01 24.50 -6.49
C ALA A 44 12.44 23.13 -5.91
N LEU A 45 12.29 22.05 -6.66
CA LEU A 45 12.76 20.72 -6.25
C LEU A 45 14.28 20.59 -6.40
N GLU A 46 14.85 21.17 -7.46
CA GLU A 46 16.30 21.23 -7.66
C GLU A 46 16.97 22.01 -6.53
N ASN A 47 16.40 23.16 -6.17
CA ASN A 47 16.90 23.96 -5.05
C ASN A 47 16.76 23.24 -3.70
N LYS A 48 15.74 22.44 -3.53
CA LYS A 48 15.55 21.61 -2.34
C LYS A 48 16.50 20.41 -2.32
N ALA A 49 16.87 19.87 -3.47
CA ALA A 49 17.89 18.81 -3.56
C ALA A 49 19.24 19.28 -3.02
N ASP A 50 19.63 20.52 -3.28
CA ASP A 50 20.84 21.15 -2.71
C ASP A 50 20.77 21.26 -1.18
N GLN A 51 19.58 21.22 -0.60
CA GLN A 51 19.34 21.25 0.86
C GLN A 51 19.08 19.87 1.46
N GLY A 52 19.34 18.79 0.71
CA GLY A 52 19.09 17.41 1.14
C GLY A 52 17.68 16.93 0.91
N PHE A 53 16.88 17.61 0.09
CA PHE A 53 15.55 17.16 -0.29
C PHE A 53 15.65 16.05 -1.33
N ASP A 54 15.05 14.90 -1.01
CA ASP A 54 14.92 13.78 -1.92
C ASP A 54 13.46 13.64 -2.36
N PRO A 55 13.13 13.89 -3.64
CA PRO A 55 11.75 13.78 -4.13
C PRO A 55 11.15 12.38 -3.95
N VAL A 56 11.96 11.33 -4.07
CA VAL A 56 11.49 9.95 -3.89
C VAL A 56 11.09 9.72 -2.45
N THR A 57 11.96 10.07 -1.51
CA THR A 57 11.68 9.94 -0.08
C THR A 57 10.44 10.75 0.32
N HIS A 58 10.28 11.95 -0.24
CA HIS A 58 9.11 12.77 0.02
C HIS A 58 7.83 12.12 -0.52
N ALA A 59 7.87 11.56 -1.72
CA ALA A 59 6.73 10.87 -2.33
C ALA A 59 6.35 9.61 -1.55
N ASP A 60 7.34 8.80 -1.17
CA ASP A 60 7.14 7.60 -0.35
C ASP A 60 6.45 7.94 0.97
N LYS A 61 6.97 8.91 1.68
CA LYS A 61 6.44 9.32 2.98
C LYS A 61 5.04 9.89 2.86
N ALA A 62 4.81 10.76 1.87
CA ALA A 62 3.50 11.34 1.65
C ALA A 62 2.45 10.28 1.31
N ALA A 63 2.80 9.32 0.47
CA ALA A 63 1.91 8.22 0.11
C ALA A 63 1.60 7.32 1.31
N GLU A 64 2.61 6.95 2.08
CA GLU A 64 2.39 6.11 3.25
C GLU A 64 1.53 6.82 4.28
N ARG A 65 1.76 8.11 4.54
CA ARG A 65 0.90 8.89 5.45
C ARG A 65 -0.55 8.92 4.98
N ALA A 66 -0.77 9.11 3.68
CA ALA A 66 -2.12 9.15 3.11
C ALA A 66 -2.84 7.80 3.27
N MET A 67 -2.14 6.71 3.02
CA MET A 67 -2.69 5.36 3.20
C MET A 67 -2.98 5.06 4.67
N ARG A 68 -2.08 5.41 5.57
CA ARG A 68 -2.27 5.22 7.02
C ARG A 68 -3.50 5.98 7.52
N ALA A 69 -3.72 7.20 7.04
CA ALA A 69 -4.90 7.99 7.44
C ALA A 69 -6.21 7.28 7.06
N ILE A 70 -6.26 6.66 5.89
CA ILE A 70 -7.43 5.87 5.46
C ILE A 70 -7.62 4.65 6.36
N LEU A 71 -6.54 3.92 6.66
CA LEU A 71 -6.61 2.74 7.50
C LEU A 71 -7.03 3.08 8.94
N GLU A 72 -6.54 4.16 9.49
CA GLU A 72 -6.95 4.63 10.81
C GLU A 72 -8.45 4.98 10.87
N ALA A 73 -8.99 5.52 9.78
CA ALA A 73 -10.41 5.87 9.69
C ALA A 73 -11.31 4.66 9.42
N GLN A 74 -10.89 3.77 8.53
CA GLN A 74 -11.74 2.67 8.04
C GLN A 74 -11.42 1.32 8.68
N ARG A 75 -10.17 1.09 9.08
CA ARG A 75 -9.71 -0.18 9.65
C ARG A 75 -8.85 0.06 10.90
N PRO A 76 -9.41 0.71 11.94
CA PRO A 76 -8.61 1.13 13.11
C PRO A 76 -8.04 -0.02 13.93
N GLU A 77 -8.59 -1.24 13.78
CA GLU A 77 -8.13 -2.42 14.51
C GLU A 77 -7.09 -3.23 13.75
N ASP A 78 -6.86 -2.92 12.47
CA ASP A 78 -5.87 -3.62 11.67
C ASP A 78 -4.47 -3.07 11.93
N GLY A 79 -3.47 -3.96 11.84
CA GLY A 79 -2.06 -3.57 11.88
C GLY A 79 -1.62 -2.97 10.55
N ILE A 80 -0.53 -2.22 10.60
CA ILE A 80 0.08 -1.60 9.42
C ILE A 80 1.58 -1.83 9.49
N LEU A 81 2.16 -2.35 8.41
CA LEU A 81 3.60 -2.43 8.23
C LEU A 81 3.97 -1.61 6.99
N GLY A 82 4.63 -0.50 7.20
CA GLY A 82 5.07 0.38 6.13
C GLY A 82 6.58 0.55 6.12
N GLU A 83 7.12 0.78 4.95
CA GLU A 83 8.57 0.93 4.75
C GLU A 83 9.10 2.19 5.42
N GLU A 84 8.33 3.27 5.44
CA GLU A 84 8.78 4.59 5.91
C GLU A 84 8.54 4.82 7.41
N TYR A 85 7.38 4.37 7.93
CA TYR A 85 6.97 4.64 9.31
C TYR A 85 6.91 3.40 10.19
N GLY A 86 7.37 2.25 9.67
CA GLY A 86 7.47 1.03 10.45
C GLY A 86 6.15 0.33 10.73
N GLU A 87 6.12 -0.42 11.81
CA GLU A 87 4.99 -1.27 12.17
C GLU A 87 4.13 -0.63 13.25
N THR A 88 2.82 -0.63 13.02
CA THR A 88 1.81 -0.31 14.00
C THR A 88 1.01 -1.59 14.24
N PHE A 89 0.97 -2.07 15.48
CA PHE A 89 0.28 -3.30 15.81
C PHE A 89 -1.20 -3.06 15.98
N GLY A 90 -2.00 -3.96 15.39
CA GLY A 90 -3.44 -3.95 15.52
C GLY A 90 -3.93 -5.11 16.39
N SER A 91 -5.23 -5.12 16.63
CA SER A 91 -5.90 -6.15 17.44
C SER A 91 -6.71 -7.15 16.63
N SER A 92 -6.92 -6.90 15.32
CA SER A 92 -7.79 -7.74 14.48
C SER A 92 -7.12 -9.05 14.04
N GLY A 93 -5.81 -9.11 13.99
CA GLY A 93 -5.06 -10.21 13.38
C GLY A 93 -4.74 -9.99 11.90
N LEU A 94 -5.27 -8.93 11.29
CA LEU A 94 -4.96 -8.52 9.92
C LEU A 94 -3.93 -7.40 9.94
N THR A 95 -2.98 -7.44 8.99
CA THR A 95 -1.96 -6.40 8.83
C THR A 95 -1.86 -5.99 7.37
N TRP A 96 -1.93 -4.70 7.12
CA TRP A 96 -1.69 -4.11 5.81
C TRP A 96 -0.20 -3.86 5.65
N VAL A 97 0.36 -4.35 4.56
CA VAL A 97 1.77 -4.13 4.21
C VAL A 97 1.82 -3.15 3.05
N LEU A 98 2.53 -2.05 3.24
CA LEU A 98 2.54 -0.92 2.31
C LEU A 98 3.95 -0.70 1.77
N ASP A 99 4.10 -0.72 0.45
CA ASP A 99 5.28 -0.27 -0.27
C ASP A 99 4.85 0.82 -1.26
N PRO A 100 5.00 2.10 -0.89
CA PRO A 100 4.47 3.20 -1.68
C PRO A 100 5.10 3.34 -3.06
N ILE A 101 6.39 3.09 -3.19
CA ILE A 101 7.09 3.12 -4.48
C ILE A 101 8.01 1.92 -4.60
N ASP A 102 7.54 0.90 -5.30
CA ASP A 102 8.37 -0.19 -5.79
C ASP A 102 8.95 0.20 -7.14
N GLY A 103 10.25 0.04 -7.32
CA GLY A 103 10.95 0.51 -8.50
C GLY A 103 11.44 1.95 -8.36
N THR A 104 12.09 2.27 -7.25
CA THR A 104 12.62 3.59 -6.93
C THR A 104 13.51 4.16 -8.03
N ARG A 105 14.35 3.34 -8.65
CA ARG A 105 15.21 3.77 -9.76
C ARG A 105 14.42 4.21 -10.98
N SER A 106 13.35 3.49 -11.30
CA SER A 106 12.45 3.86 -12.39
C SER A 106 11.74 5.19 -12.10
N PHE A 107 11.29 5.38 -10.87
CA PHE A 107 10.70 6.64 -10.45
C PHE A 107 11.69 7.80 -10.62
N MET A 108 12.91 7.65 -10.14
CA MET A 108 13.97 8.66 -10.24
C MET A 108 14.34 8.99 -11.68
N SER A 109 14.40 7.98 -12.55
CA SER A 109 14.77 8.18 -13.96
C SER A 109 13.61 8.64 -14.84
N GLY A 110 12.40 8.75 -14.28
CA GLY A 110 11.22 9.19 -15.02
C GLY A 110 10.61 8.11 -15.92
N THR A 111 10.98 6.84 -15.73
CA THR A 111 10.34 5.73 -16.46
C THR A 111 9.09 5.26 -15.70
N PRO A 112 8.04 4.81 -16.40
CA PRO A 112 6.75 4.50 -15.77
C PRO A 112 6.68 3.12 -15.11
N THR A 113 7.79 2.42 -14.98
CA THR A 113 7.85 1.03 -14.48
C THR A 113 8.00 0.94 -12.96
N TRP A 114 7.43 1.86 -12.24
CA TRP A 114 7.29 1.82 -10.78
C TRP A 114 5.83 1.61 -10.41
N GLY A 115 5.58 1.13 -9.20
CA GLY A 115 4.23 0.87 -8.74
C GLY A 115 4.07 0.99 -7.25
N VAL A 116 2.82 1.04 -6.81
CA VAL A 116 2.41 0.98 -5.42
C VAL A 116 2.03 -0.46 -5.11
N LEU A 117 2.60 -1.04 -4.08
CA LEU A 117 2.29 -2.39 -3.63
C LEU A 117 1.55 -2.32 -2.29
N ILE A 118 0.41 -2.99 -2.20
CA ILE A 118 -0.40 -3.09 -1.00
C ILE A 118 -0.73 -4.57 -0.81
N ALA A 119 -0.41 -5.11 0.35
CA ALA A 119 -0.75 -6.49 0.67
C ALA A 119 -1.51 -6.55 1.99
N LEU A 120 -2.35 -7.55 2.13
CA LEU A 120 -3.03 -7.87 3.38
C LEU A 120 -2.61 -9.26 3.82
N ARG A 121 -2.19 -9.40 5.06
CA ARG A 121 -1.78 -10.67 5.64
C ARG A 121 -2.54 -10.99 6.92
N ASP A 122 -2.66 -12.27 7.20
CA ASP A 122 -3.06 -12.80 8.50
C ASP A 122 -1.87 -13.55 9.13
N ALA A 123 -2.11 -14.33 10.18
CA ALA A 123 -1.06 -15.10 10.85
C ALA A 123 -0.38 -16.13 9.94
N ALA A 124 -1.07 -16.61 8.90
CA ALA A 124 -0.54 -17.58 7.95
C ALA A 124 0.28 -16.93 6.82
N GLY A 125 0.22 -15.62 6.67
CA GLY A 125 0.95 -14.87 5.66
C GLY A 125 0.05 -14.04 4.74
N PRO A 126 0.60 -13.46 3.67
CA PRO A 126 -0.17 -12.67 2.72
C PRO A 126 -1.23 -13.50 2.00
N PHE A 127 -2.41 -12.95 1.80
CA PHE A 127 -3.49 -13.62 1.06
C PHE A 127 -4.23 -12.71 0.08
N PHE A 128 -3.94 -11.43 0.07
CA PHE A 128 -4.53 -10.47 -0.85
C PHE A 128 -3.48 -9.42 -1.19
N GLY A 129 -3.46 -8.95 -2.42
CA GLY A 129 -2.52 -7.92 -2.84
C GLY A 129 -3.06 -7.05 -3.97
N VAL A 130 -2.59 -5.81 -4.00
CA VAL A 130 -2.87 -4.84 -5.05
C VAL A 130 -1.54 -4.31 -5.57
N ILE A 131 -1.44 -4.24 -6.89
CA ILE A 131 -0.37 -3.55 -7.59
C ILE A 131 -1.03 -2.43 -8.40
N ASP A 132 -0.69 -1.19 -8.10
CA ASP A 132 -1.13 -0.04 -8.86
C ASP A 132 0.06 0.59 -9.58
N GLN A 133 -0.10 0.88 -10.86
CA GLN A 133 0.86 1.67 -11.63
C GLN A 133 0.21 3.01 -11.96
N PRO A 134 0.39 4.03 -11.09
CA PRO A 134 -0.38 5.27 -11.18
C PRO A 134 -0.21 6.03 -12.49
N TYR A 135 1.01 6.08 -13.01
CA TYR A 135 1.28 6.82 -14.25
C TYR A 135 0.60 6.19 -15.46
N ILE A 136 0.52 4.86 -15.50
CA ILE A 136 -0.14 4.11 -16.57
C ILE A 136 -1.65 4.03 -16.32
N GLY A 137 -2.09 4.23 -15.09
CA GLY A 137 -3.49 4.10 -14.71
C GLY A 137 -3.98 2.66 -14.64
N CYS A 138 -3.08 1.72 -14.35
CA CYS A 138 -3.40 0.30 -14.26
C CYS A 138 -3.36 -0.18 -12.82
N LEU A 139 -4.49 -0.71 -12.35
CA LEU A 139 -4.60 -1.30 -11.02
C LEU A 139 -4.96 -2.77 -11.17
N LEU A 140 -4.14 -3.63 -10.58
CA LEU A 140 -4.34 -5.08 -10.54
C LEU A 140 -4.42 -5.54 -9.09
N TYR A 141 -5.31 -6.45 -8.79
CA TYR A 141 -5.37 -7.10 -7.48
C TYR A 141 -5.45 -8.61 -7.64
N THR A 142 -4.89 -9.31 -6.66
CA THR A 142 -4.86 -10.76 -6.62
C THR A 142 -5.35 -11.24 -5.26
N SER A 143 -6.08 -12.35 -5.28
CA SER A 143 -6.37 -13.13 -4.09
C SER A 143 -6.13 -14.60 -4.45
N PRO A 144 -5.79 -15.47 -3.48
CA PRO A 144 -5.65 -16.89 -3.78
C PRO A 144 -6.94 -17.42 -4.38
N SER A 145 -6.83 -18.10 -5.54
CA SER A 145 -7.97 -18.80 -6.10
C SER A 145 -8.26 -20.05 -5.28
N PRO A 146 -9.48 -20.59 -5.32
CA PRO A 146 -9.77 -21.87 -4.68
C PRO A 146 -8.84 -23.02 -5.15
N ARG A 147 -8.31 -22.92 -6.36
CA ARG A 147 -7.34 -23.88 -6.89
C ARG A 147 -5.98 -23.80 -6.22
N ASP A 148 -5.53 -22.60 -5.87
CA ASP A 148 -4.24 -22.40 -5.20
C ASP A 148 -4.26 -22.96 -3.78
N VAL A 149 -5.42 -23.01 -3.15
CA VAL A 149 -5.62 -23.60 -1.83
C VAL A 149 -5.65 -25.13 -1.89
N GLU A 150 -6.14 -25.72 -2.97
CA GLU A 150 -6.20 -27.18 -3.16
C GLU A 150 -4.85 -27.80 -3.52
N GLU A 151 -3.93 -27.05 -4.09
CA GLU A 151 -2.59 -27.50 -4.49
C GLU A 151 -1.53 -27.34 -3.40
N SER A 152 -1.89 -26.71 -2.31
CA SER A 152 -1.01 -26.56 -1.16
C SER A 152 -1.36 -27.63 -0.11
#